data_34233d9cf13f07507ec60f6849e9f234
#
_entry.id   34233d9cf13f07507ec60f6849e9f234
#
_cell.length_a   1.000
_cell.length_b   1.000
_cell.length_c   1.000
_cell.angle_alpha   90.00
_cell.angle_beta   90.00
_cell.angle_gamma   90.00
#
_symmetry.space_group_name_H-M   'P 1'
#
loop_
_entity.id
_entity.type
_entity.pdbx_description
1 polymer ?
#
loop_
_entity_poly.entity_id
_entity_poly.type
_entity_poly.pdbx_seq_one_letter_code
_entity_poly.pdbx_strand_id
1 'polypeptide(L)'
;MVGTKIYEGIVYAYVTVIKANSTKDDLKYVDGYIDENTFQWETVANVSDRELNALKNSRKMHIFVRKVDNEDRIQLPFTYIGSGHMEYIDGSKKPNGAHLFHIPMDVTAPEDLYFDFKLPE
;
A
#
# COMPACT_ATOMS: atom_id res chain seq x y z
N MET A 1 -5.02 11.38 -1.93
CA MET A 1 -5.43 10.58 -3.07
C MET A 1 -4.52 9.40 -3.30
N VAL A 2 -5.08 8.32 -3.69
CA VAL A 2 -4.34 7.11 -3.98
C VAL A 2 -4.38 6.87 -5.46
N GLY A 3 -3.29 6.47 -6.03
CA GLY A 3 -3.26 6.15 -7.43
C GLY A 3 -2.39 4.95 -7.71
N THR A 4 -2.79 4.19 -8.70
CA THR A 4 -2.01 3.05 -9.14
C THR A 4 -1.91 3.12 -10.65
N LYS A 5 -0.70 3.02 -11.14
CA LYS A 5 -0.47 2.98 -12.59
C LYS A 5 0.32 1.74 -12.93
N ILE A 6 -0.06 1.11 -14.03
CA ILE A 6 0.62 -0.09 -14.50
C ILE A 6 1.14 0.21 -15.90
N TYR A 7 2.43 0.03 -16.09
CA TYR A 7 3.04 0.28 -17.39
C TYR A 7 4.08 -0.80 -17.66
N GLU A 8 3.86 -1.54 -18.74
CA GLU A 8 4.76 -2.61 -19.20
C GLU A 8 5.11 -3.61 -18.08
N GLY A 9 4.12 -3.98 -17.29
CA GLY A 9 4.32 -4.97 -16.22
C GLY A 9 4.94 -4.39 -14.96
N ILE A 10 5.14 -3.08 -14.89
CA ILE A 10 5.65 -2.40 -13.70
C ILE A 10 4.52 -1.62 -13.08
N VAL A 11 4.35 -1.76 -11.78
CA VAL A 11 3.29 -1.08 -11.04
C VAL A 11 3.89 0.10 -10.27
N TYR A 12 3.23 1.24 -10.36
CA TYR A 12 3.61 2.43 -9.59
C TYR A 12 2.44 2.76 -8.66
N ALA A 13 2.65 2.58 -7.36
CA ALA A 13 1.59 2.78 -6.38
C ALA A 13 1.88 4.02 -5.53
N TYR A 14 0.90 4.91 -5.48
CA TYR A 14 0.96 6.12 -4.67
C TYR A 14 -0.03 5.93 -3.52
N VAL A 15 0.50 5.75 -2.32
CA VAL A 15 -0.27 5.36 -1.15
C VAL A 15 -0.33 6.51 -0.17
N THR A 16 -1.53 6.90 0.22
CA THR A 16 -1.73 7.90 1.26
C THR A 16 -2.13 7.19 2.54
N VAL A 17 -1.32 7.35 3.57
CA VAL A 17 -1.59 6.78 4.87
C VAL A 17 -2.14 7.88 5.76
N ILE A 18 -3.36 7.71 6.20
CA ILE A 18 -3.98 8.67 7.09
C ILE A 18 -3.61 8.32 8.52
N LYS A 19 -2.79 9.17 9.11
CA LYS A 19 -2.43 9.01 10.50
C LYS A 19 -3.54 9.65 11.33
N ALA A 20 -4.67 9.00 11.34
CA ALA A 20 -5.80 9.53 12.08
C ALA A 20 -5.70 9.09 13.51
N ASN A 21 -6.09 9.97 14.40
CA ASN A 21 -6.47 9.57 15.73
C ASN A 21 -7.79 8.84 15.68
N SER A 22 -8.10 8.29 14.54
CA SER A 22 -9.36 7.63 14.35
C SER A 22 -9.36 6.32 15.08
N THR A 23 -10.27 6.19 15.98
CA THR A 23 -10.50 4.95 16.70
C THR A 23 -11.56 4.12 16.03
N LYS A 24 -12.01 4.53 14.86
CA LYS A 24 -13.10 3.83 14.20
C LYS A 24 -12.58 2.64 13.45
N ASP A 25 -13.15 1.51 13.75
CA ASP A 25 -12.76 0.25 13.14
C ASP A 25 -12.99 0.22 11.63
N ASP A 26 -13.94 0.99 11.15
CA ASP A 26 -14.25 1.03 9.73
C ASP A 26 -13.18 1.77 8.93
N LEU A 27 -12.28 2.47 9.59
CA LEU A 27 -11.16 3.13 8.92
C LEU A 27 -9.91 2.30 8.98
N LYS A 28 -10.03 1.02 8.80
CA LYS A 28 -8.88 0.13 8.82
C LYS A 28 -8.11 0.24 7.53
N TYR A 29 -7.00 0.93 7.63
CA TYR A 29 -6.06 0.97 6.52
C TYR A 29 -5.13 -0.20 6.67
N VAL A 30 -5.03 -0.95 5.61
CA VAL A 30 -4.19 -2.13 5.60
C VAL A 30 -2.92 -1.93 4.80
N ASP A 31 -2.74 -0.71 4.27
CA ASP A 31 -1.52 -0.38 3.57
C ASP A 31 -0.45 0.04 4.57
N GLY A 32 0.66 -0.63 4.56
CA GLY A 32 1.76 -0.31 5.46
C GLY A 32 2.72 -1.46 5.60
N TYR A 33 3.78 -1.23 6.37
CA TYR A 33 4.76 -2.28 6.63
C TYR A 33 4.21 -3.30 7.62
N ILE A 34 4.34 -4.58 7.30
CA ILE A 34 4.10 -5.65 8.27
C ILE A 34 5.37 -5.92 9.08
N ASP A 35 6.51 -5.79 8.42
CA ASP A 35 7.80 -5.81 9.08
C ASP A 35 8.75 -4.91 8.27
N GLU A 36 9.98 -4.78 8.69
CA GLU A 36 10.91 -3.85 8.06
C GLU A 36 11.29 -4.21 6.63
N ASN A 37 10.93 -5.40 6.18
CA ASN A 37 11.26 -5.88 4.84
C ASN A 37 10.03 -6.12 3.97
N THR A 38 8.83 -6.00 4.51
CA THR A 38 7.62 -6.35 3.76
C THR A 38 6.54 -5.30 3.91
N PHE A 39 6.03 -4.84 2.78
CA PHE A 39 4.92 -3.88 2.75
C PHE A 39 3.65 -4.61 2.36
N GLN A 40 2.54 -4.28 3.00
CA GLN A 40 1.23 -4.80 2.63
C GLN A 40 0.44 -3.72 1.92
N TRP A 41 -0.18 -4.09 0.80
CA TRP A 41 -0.91 -3.14 -0.03
C TRP A 41 -2.27 -3.72 -0.40
N GLU A 42 -3.29 -2.88 -0.31
CA GLU A 42 -4.66 -3.27 -0.64
C GLU A 42 -5.07 -2.60 -1.95
N THR A 43 -5.74 -3.34 -2.83
CA THR A 43 -6.26 -2.77 -4.06
C THR A 43 -7.44 -1.86 -3.76
N VAL A 44 -7.89 -1.12 -4.78
CA VAL A 44 -9.15 -0.38 -4.65
C VAL A 44 -10.30 -1.36 -4.46
N ALA A 45 -11.39 -0.86 -3.90
CA ALA A 45 -12.60 -1.65 -3.75
C ALA A 45 -13.14 -2.01 -5.14
N ASN A 46 -13.67 -3.22 -5.25
CA ASN A 46 -14.24 -3.70 -6.51
C ASN A 46 -13.28 -3.60 -7.70
N VAL A 47 -12.01 -3.92 -7.43
CA VAL A 47 -11.01 -3.92 -8.49
C VAL A 47 -11.47 -4.86 -9.61
N SER A 48 -11.31 -4.44 -10.87
CA SER A 48 -11.73 -5.25 -12.00
C SER A 48 -10.84 -6.49 -12.13
N ASP A 49 -11.38 -7.54 -12.74
CA ASP A 49 -10.59 -8.75 -12.99
C ASP A 49 -9.40 -8.45 -13.88
N ARG A 50 -9.58 -7.55 -14.84
CA ARG A 50 -8.51 -7.16 -15.74
C ARG A 50 -7.35 -6.52 -14.98
N GLU A 51 -7.67 -5.58 -14.10
CA GLU A 51 -6.65 -4.92 -13.32
C GLU A 51 -6.00 -5.87 -12.32
N LEU A 52 -6.81 -6.70 -11.67
CA LEU A 52 -6.29 -7.67 -10.71
C LEU A 52 -5.32 -8.64 -11.39
N ASN A 53 -5.66 -9.11 -12.58
CA ASN A 53 -4.78 -9.99 -13.33
C ASN A 53 -3.48 -9.28 -13.73
N ALA A 54 -3.57 -8.02 -14.11
CA ALA A 54 -2.38 -7.24 -14.45
C ALA A 54 -1.48 -7.09 -13.23
N LEU A 55 -2.05 -6.88 -12.05
CA LEU A 55 -1.28 -6.79 -10.82
C LEU A 55 -0.61 -8.12 -10.48
N LYS A 56 -1.36 -9.22 -10.60
CA LYS A 56 -0.81 -10.54 -10.30
C LYS A 56 0.34 -10.92 -11.24
N ASN A 57 0.30 -10.43 -12.46
CA ASN A 57 1.31 -10.74 -13.46
C ASN A 57 2.41 -9.70 -13.54
N SER A 58 2.39 -8.70 -12.66
CA SER A 58 3.40 -7.66 -12.69
C SER A 58 4.76 -8.20 -12.28
N ARG A 59 5.80 -7.54 -12.76
CA ARG A 59 7.18 -7.92 -12.47
C ARG A 59 7.71 -7.23 -11.23
N LYS A 60 7.25 -6.03 -10.99
CA LYS A 60 7.77 -5.21 -9.89
C LYS A 60 6.77 -4.11 -9.55
N MET A 61 6.75 -3.72 -8.29
CA MET A 61 5.94 -2.59 -7.84
C MET A 61 6.84 -1.58 -7.14
N HIS A 62 6.76 -0.33 -7.59
CA HIS A 62 7.40 0.79 -6.91
C HIS A 62 6.38 1.44 -6.00
N ILE A 63 6.77 1.75 -4.78
CA ILE A 63 5.84 2.25 -3.77
C ILE A 63 6.26 3.64 -3.31
N PHE A 64 5.31 4.57 -3.40
CA PHE A 64 5.47 5.95 -2.93
C PHE A 64 4.43 6.17 -1.85
N VAL A 65 4.85 6.65 -0.68
CA VAL A 65 3.94 6.84 0.44
C VAL A 65 3.95 8.28 0.91
N ARG A 66 2.86 8.70 1.48
CA ARG A 66 2.79 9.99 2.18
C ARG A 66 1.82 9.88 3.33
N LYS A 67 2.01 10.76 4.31
CA LYS A 67 1.07 10.89 5.42
C LYS A 67 0.17 12.08 5.19
N VAL A 68 -1.03 11.99 5.72
CA VAL A 68 -1.93 13.13 5.81
C VAL A 68 -2.20 13.37 7.29
N ASP A 69 -1.95 14.60 7.73
CA ASP A 69 -2.30 15.02 9.07
C ASP A 69 -3.73 15.57 9.01
N ASN A 70 -4.64 14.85 9.63
CA ASN A 70 -6.05 15.24 9.61
C ASN A 70 -6.33 16.55 10.34
N GLU A 71 -5.54 16.86 11.37
CA GLU A 71 -5.79 18.09 12.12
C GLU A 71 -5.49 19.32 11.30
N ASP A 72 -4.36 19.31 10.62
CA ASP A 72 -3.91 20.45 9.83
C ASP A 72 -4.29 20.35 8.38
N ARG A 73 -4.76 19.19 7.95
CA ARG A 73 -5.10 18.89 6.56
C ARG A 73 -3.95 19.16 5.60
N ILE A 74 -2.74 18.99 6.10
CA ILE A 74 -1.54 19.19 5.29
C ILE A 74 -1.17 17.87 4.67
N GLN A 75 -1.04 17.86 3.36
CA GLN A 75 -0.57 16.70 2.63
C GLN A 75 0.92 16.84 2.42
N LEU A 76 1.67 15.89 2.96
CA LEU A 76 3.11 15.87 2.79
C LEU A 76 3.43 15.29 1.40
N PRO A 77 4.63 15.60 0.89
CA PRO A 77 5.05 15.01 -0.39
C PRO A 77 5.17 13.50 -0.26
N PHE A 78 5.02 12.81 -1.39
CA PHE A 78 5.27 11.38 -1.42
C PHE A 78 6.74 11.08 -1.22
N THR A 79 7.00 10.00 -0.49
CA THR A 79 8.35 9.48 -0.30
C THR A 79 8.44 8.13 -1.00
N TYR A 80 9.45 7.95 -1.81
CA TYR A 80 9.69 6.66 -2.45
C TYR A 80 10.34 5.72 -1.43
N ILE A 81 9.70 4.59 -1.18
CA ILE A 81 10.21 3.66 -0.17
C ILE A 81 10.85 2.41 -0.77
N GLY A 82 10.92 2.35 -2.08
CA GLY A 82 11.56 1.22 -2.74
C GLY A 82 10.60 0.42 -3.58
N SER A 83 11.06 -0.75 -3.98
CA SER A 83 10.28 -1.61 -4.86
C SER A 83 10.38 -3.05 -4.39
N GLY A 84 9.49 -3.87 -4.93
CA GLY A 84 9.51 -5.28 -4.64
C GLY A 84 8.59 -6.03 -5.58
N HIS A 85 8.61 -7.34 -5.46
CA HIS A 85 7.78 -8.21 -6.26
C HIS A 85 6.43 -8.41 -5.55
N MET A 86 5.34 -8.23 -6.29
CA MET A 86 4.00 -8.37 -5.69
C MET A 86 3.65 -9.83 -5.52
N GLU A 87 3.21 -10.20 -4.32
CA GLU A 87 2.73 -11.53 -4.01
C GLU A 87 1.26 -11.45 -3.61
N TYR A 88 0.41 -12.06 -4.39
CA TYR A 88 -1.02 -12.07 -4.12
C TYR A 88 -1.32 -12.95 -2.91
N ILE A 89 -2.19 -12.46 -2.03
CA ILE A 89 -2.62 -13.25 -0.86
C ILE A 89 -3.94 -13.92 -1.21
N ASP A 90 -3.90 -15.24 -1.36
CA ASP A 90 -5.08 -16.02 -1.69
C ASP A 90 -6.14 -15.89 -0.61
N GLY A 91 -7.38 -15.76 -1.06
CA GLY A 91 -8.50 -15.65 -0.13
C GLY A 91 -8.61 -14.30 0.55
N SER A 92 -7.86 -13.30 0.09
CA SER A 92 -7.85 -11.99 0.72
C SER A 92 -8.99 -11.08 0.30
N LYS A 93 -9.83 -11.51 -0.63
CA LYS A 93 -10.91 -10.66 -1.12
C LYS A 93 -11.83 -10.25 0.02
N LYS A 94 -11.99 -8.96 0.17
CA LYS A 94 -12.83 -8.37 1.20
C LYS A 94 -14.26 -8.20 0.71
N PRO A 95 -15.23 -7.98 1.61
CA PRO A 95 -16.62 -7.74 1.19
C PRO A 95 -16.77 -6.59 0.22
N ASN A 96 -15.88 -5.59 0.28
CA ASN A 96 -15.94 -4.47 -0.64
C ASN A 96 -15.25 -4.77 -1.99
N GLY A 97 -14.76 -5.99 -2.18
CA GLY A 97 -14.11 -6.38 -3.42
C GLY A 97 -12.64 -6.03 -3.53
N ALA A 98 -12.02 -5.55 -2.47
CA ALA A 98 -10.58 -5.29 -2.47
C ALA A 98 -9.81 -6.58 -2.18
N HIS A 99 -8.57 -6.62 -2.66
CA HIS A 99 -7.67 -7.76 -2.45
C HIS A 99 -6.37 -7.28 -1.84
N LEU A 100 -5.63 -8.17 -1.19
CA LEU A 100 -4.36 -7.84 -0.55
C LEU A 100 -3.18 -8.45 -1.28
N PHE A 101 -2.09 -7.70 -1.28
CA PHE A 101 -0.80 -8.17 -1.77
C PHE A 101 0.25 -7.91 -0.70
N HIS A 102 1.20 -8.80 -0.60
CA HIS A 102 2.42 -8.55 0.18
C HIS A 102 3.55 -8.29 -0.80
N ILE A 103 4.37 -7.31 -0.49
CA ILE A 103 5.48 -6.93 -1.34
C ILE A 103 6.76 -7.03 -0.53
N PRO A 104 7.51 -8.14 -0.68
CA PRO A 104 8.84 -8.21 -0.10
C PRO A 104 9.71 -7.13 -0.76
N MET A 105 10.20 -6.21 0.05
CA MET A 105 10.90 -5.04 -0.46
C MET A 105 12.35 -5.36 -0.77
N ASP A 106 12.87 -4.70 -1.79
CA ASP A 106 14.26 -4.85 -2.20
C ASP A 106 15.23 -4.27 -1.16
N VAL A 107 14.74 -3.36 -0.33
CA VAL A 107 15.55 -2.71 0.70
C VAL A 107 14.82 -2.80 2.03
N THR A 108 15.58 -2.88 3.10
CA THR A 108 15.04 -2.85 4.46
C THR A 108 14.65 -1.42 4.78
N ALA A 109 13.48 -1.22 5.38
CA ALA A 109 13.00 0.11 5.73
C ALA A 109 13.90 0.73 6.80
N PRO A 110 14.33 1.99 6.62
CA PRO A 110 14.96 2.71 7.73
C PRO A 110 13.99 2.80 8.91
N GLU A 111 14.55 2.89 10.09
CA GLU A 111 13.76 2.85 11.32
C GLU A 111 12.65 3.89 11.36
N ASP A 112 12.96 5.13 11.01
CA ASP A 112 11.96 6.21 11.03
C ASP A 112 10.84 5.92 10.06
N LEU A 113 11.17 5.41 8.89
CA LEU A 113 10.20 5.12 7.85
C LEU A 113 9.30 3.96 8.27
N TYR A 114 9.89 2.95 8.88
CA TYR A 114 9.13 1.82 9.37
C TYR A 114 8.13 2.27 10.43
N PHE A 115 8.56 3.07 11.40
CA PHE A 115 7.66 3.57 12.45
C PHE A 115 6.54 4.42 11.88
N ASP A 116 6.84 5.21 10.86
CA ASP A 116 5.85 6.11 10.28
C ASP A 116 4.78 5.36 9.50
N PHE A 117 5.13 4.25 8.87
CA PHE A 117 4.24 3.58 7.93
C PHE A 117 3.94 2.12 8.29
N LYS A 118 4.31 1.68 9.49
CA LYS A 118 3.97 0.33 9.91
C LYS A 118 2.47 0.19 10.16
N LEU A 119 1.97 -1.00 9.94
CA LEU A 119 0.57 -1.27 10.22
C LEU A 119 0.31 -1.20 11.72
N PRO A 120 -0.89 -0.78 12.12
CA PRO A 120 -1.27 -0.81 13.53
C PRO A 120 -1.28 -2.24 14.03
N GLU A 121 -0.89 -2.41 15.26
CA GLU A 121 -0.91 -3.72 15.90
C GLU A 121 -2.28 -4.09 16.39
#